data_d0e0e17a51ed7ae36fdce936932808f5
#
_entry.id   d0e0e17a51ed7ae36fdce936932808f5
#
_cell.length_a   1.000
_cell.length_b   1.000
_cell.length_c   1.000
_cell.angle_alpha   90.00
_cell.angle_beta   90.00
_cell.angle_gamma   90.00
#
_symmetry.space_group_name_H-M   'P 1'
#
loop_
_entity.id
_entity.type
_entity.pdbx_description
1 polymer ?
#
loop_
_entity_poly.entity_id
_entity_poly.type
_entity_poly.pdbx_seq_one_letter_code
_entity_poly.pdbx_strand_id
1 'polypeptide(L)'
;MTTLTDEQKAFLKRLGIPLWRIFDAAGIQRKDFMLEMAATDKWIAIGTNPCTKAGHTMKTRSGHCPQCDTKQLGFLTRFDETGEVYIAQSKSGKLLKIGFSANAESRLPGLNSYAYGGVADWKMMFVLPCKKANRVETVAHGLIAQHRVPLPAPTYFKEGREVECRELFVCRYSVAESAVRQAIAHVG
;
A
#
# COMPACT_ATOMS: atom_id res chain seq x y z
N MET A 1 16.11 22.16 -14.77
CA MET A 1 15.16 21.74 -13.70
C MET A 1 13.85 22.46 -13.91
N THR A 2 12.76 21.72 -13.93
CA THR A 2 11.42 22.30 -14.06
C THR A 2 11.05 23.01 -12.77
N THR A 3 10.70 24.29 -12.86
CA THR A 3 10.25 25.04 -11.68
C THR A 3 8.77 24.79 -11.42
N LEU A 4 8.41 24.47 -10.18
CA LEU A 4 7.02 24.37 -9.77
C LEU A 4 6.31 25.70 -9.92
N THR A 5 5.13 25.72 -10.54
CA THR A 5 4.26 26.89 -10.55
C THR A 5 3.70 27.17 -9.16
N ASP A 6 3.22 28.38 -8.91
CA ASP A 6 2.64 28.72 -7.60
C ASP A 6 1.38 27.92 -7.30
N GLU A 7 0.58 27.60 -8.33
CA GLU A 7 -0.57 26.69 -8.21
C GLU A 7 -0.13 25.27 -7.78
N GLN A 8 0.92 24.75 -8.39
CA GLN A 8 1.48 23.44 -8.03
C GLN A 8 2.03 23.42 -6.60
N LYS A 9 2.74 24.48 -6.19
CA LYS A 9 3.21 24.63 -4.80
C LYS A 9 2.06 24.67 -3.81
N ALA A 10 1.02 25.45 -4.09
CA ALA A 10 -0.18 25.53 -3.26
C ALA A 10 -0.90 24.18 -3.17
N PHE A 11 -1.01 23.45 -4.27
CA PHE A 11 -1.59 22.12 -4.32
C PHE A 11 -0.82 21.13 -3.44
N LEU A 12 0.51 21.07 -3.58
CA LEU A 12 1.38 20.19 -2.78
C LEU A 12 1.31 20.52 -1.29
N LYS A 13 1.36 21.82 -0.95
CA LYS A 13 1.24 22.29 0.44
C LYS A 13 -0.08 21.90 1.08
N ARG A 14 -1.21 22.08 0.37
CA ARG A 14 -2.55 21.71 0.85
C ARG A 14 -2.66 20.21 1.17
N LEU A 15 -1.94 19.37 0.44
CA LEU A 15 -1.96 17.92 0.61
C LEU A 15 -0.82 17.39 1.51
N GLY A 16 -0.02 18.28 2.08
CA GLY A 16 1.10 17.89 2.95
C GLY A 16 2.19 17.10 2.24
N ILE A 17 2.33 17.26 0.90
CA ILE A 17 3.32 16.52 0.13
C ILE A 17 4.65 17.27 0.13
N PRO A 18 5.71 16.72 0.74
CA PRO A 18 6.98 17.40 0.82
C PRO A 18 7.73 17.42 -0.51
N LEU A 19 8.51 18.47 -0.76
CA LEU A 19 9.22 18.67 -2.04
C LEU A 19 10.18 17.54 -2.39
N TRP A 20 10.75 16.86 -1.40
CA TRP A 20 11.65 15.74 -1.65
C TRP A 20 10.94 14.51 -2.26
N ARG A 21 9.61 14.46 -2.24
CA ARG A 21 8.78 13.45 -2.93
C ARG A 21 8.49 13.81 -4.40
N ILE A 22 9.01 14.94 -4.87
CA ILE A 22 8.79 15.39 -6.24
C ILE A 22 9.94 14.91 -7.13
N PHE A 23 9.60 14.52 -8.34
CA PHE A 23 10.50 14.08 -9.39
C PHE A 23 10.39 15.03 -10.58
N ASP A 24 11.53 15.53 -11.09
CA ASP A 24 11.56 16.31 -12.33
C ASP A 24 11.61 15.34 -13.53
N ALA A 25 10.49 15.25 -14.25
CA ALA A 25 10.33 14.37 -15.41
C ALA A 25 10.41 15.10 -16.75
N ALA A 26 10.93 16.36 -16.76
CA ALA A 26 11.05 17.12 -17.99
C ALA A 26 11.95 16.40 -19.00
N GLY A 27 11.42 16.13 -20.18
CA GLY A 27 12.14 15.43 -21.25
C GLY A 27 12.29 13.91 -21.05
N ILE A 28 11.77 13.35 -19.96
CA ILE A 28 11.86 11.91 -19.67
C ILE A 28 10.56 11.23 -20.13
N GLN A 29 10.70 10.08 -20.79
CA GLN A 29 9.54 9.30 -21.21
C GLN A 29 8.78 8.71 -20.01
N ARG A 30 7.45 8.54 -20.16
CA ARG A 30 6.58 8.07 -19.08
C ARG A 30 7.07 6.76 -18.44
N LYS A 31 7.49 5.79 -19.25
CA LYS A 31 7.95 4.49 -18.76
C LYS A 31 9.17 4.64 -17.83
N ASP A 32 10.11 5.49 -18.21
CA ASP A 32 11.38 5.65 -17.51
C ASP A 32 11.19 6.41 -16.20
N PHE A 33 10.49 7.56 -16.22
CA PHE A 33 10.28 8.30 -14.97
C PHE A 33 9.43 7.51 -13.95
N MET A 34 8.51 6.64 -14.40
CA MET A 34 7.76 5.80 -13.48
C MET A 34 8.65 4.80 -12.74
N LEU A 35 9.64 4.21 -13.43
CA LEU A 35 10.62 3.31 -12.82
C LEU A 35 11.54 4.07 -11.84
N GLU A 36 12.06 5.22 -12.25
CA GLU A 36 12.92 6.03 -11.39
C GLU A 36 12.20 6.57 -10.15
N MET A 37 10.94 7.01 -10.30
CA MET A 37 10.10 7.40 -9.16
C MET A 37 9.90 6.25 -8.18
N ALA A 38 9.75 5.03 -8.67
CA ALA A 38 9.61 3.85 -7.82
C ALA A 38 10.90 3.56 -7.05
N ALA A 39 12.05 3.62 -7.74
CA ALA A 39 13.37 3.36 -7.16
C ALA A 39 13.78 4.44 -6.13
N THR A 40 13.38 5.70 -6.35
CA THR A 40 13.76 6.86 -5.52
C THR A 40 12.68 7.32 -4.55
N ASP A 41 11.61 6.53 -4.39
CA ASP A 41 10.47 6.81 -3.51
C ASP A 41 9.82 8.19 -3.74
N LYS A 42 9.74 8.60 -5.02
CA LYS A 42 9.06 9.83 -5.44
C LYS A 42 7.58 9.55 -5.69
N TRP A 43 6.72 10.52 -5.42
CA TRP A 43 5.27 10.37 -5.52
C TRP A 43 4.66 11.06 -6.71
N ILE A 44 5.18 12.25 -7.01
CA ILE A 44 4.66 13.12 -8.08
C ILE A 44 5.78 13.52 -9.00
N ALA A 45 5.60 13.30 -10.29
CA ALA A 45 6.40 13.85 -11.35
C ALA A 45 5.85 15.22 -11.76
N ILE A 46 6.75 16.17 -12.03
CA ILE A 46 6.48 17.48 -12.63
C ILE A 46 7.14 17.57 -14.01
N GLY A 47 6.76 18.55 -14.81
CA GLY A 47 7.30 18.70 -16.17
C GLY A 47 6.86 17.58 -17.13
N THR A 48 5.79 16.88 -16.80
CA THR A 48 5.23 15.82 -17.65
C THR A 48 4.35 16.40 -18.76
N ASN A 49 4.03 15.59 -19.78
CA ASN A 49 3.05 15.97 -20.79
C ASN A 49 1.72 16.37 -20.14
N PRO A 50 1.06 17.42 -20.64
CA PRO A 50 -0.20 17.90 -20.10
C PRO A 50 -1.26 16.80 -20.04
N CYS A 51 -2.09 16.79 -19.00
CA CYS A 51 -3.20 15.86 -18.93
C CYS A 51 -4.34 16.30 -19.89
N THR A 52 -5.00 15.34 -20.48
CA THR A 52 -6.06 15.57 -21.48
C THR A 52 -7.29 16.31 -20.93
N LYS A 53 -7.52 16.22 -19.60
CA LYS A 53 -8.71 16.81 -18.97
C LYS A 53 -8.57 18.32 -18.73
N ALA A 54 -7.41 18.80 -18.28
CA ALA A 54 -7.24 20.18 -17.82
C ALA A 54 -5.82 20.73 -18.03
N GLY A 55 -4.99 20.11 -18.86
CA GLY A 55 -3.64 20.61 -19.18
C GLY A 55 -2.61 20.56 -18.05
N HIS A 56 -2.91 19.98 -16.91
CA HIS A 56 -1.97 19.89 -15.79
C HIS A 56 -0.73 19.05 -16.13
N THR A 57 0.43 19.45 -15.65
CA THR A 57 1.72 18.82 -15.96
C THR A 57 2.30 18.02 -14.80
N MET A 58 1.44 17.59 -13.86
CA MET A 58 1.79 16.69 -12.77
C MET A 58 1.21 15.29 -13.01
N LYS A 59 1.99 14.26 -12.68
CA LYS A 59 1.56 12.84 -12.73
C LYS A 59 1.96 12.11 -11.47
N THR A 60 1.12 11.18 -11.01
CA THR A 60 1.49 10.21 -9.98
C THR A 60 2.39 9.12 -10.58
N ARG A 61 2.96 8.27 -9.71
CA ARG A 61 3.73 7.09 -10.13
C ARG A 61 2.94 6.15 -11.05
N SER A 62 1.63 6.07 -10.92
CA SER A 62 0.74 5.30 -11.82
C SER A 62 0.36 6.06 -13.10
N GLY A 63 0.84 7.30 -13.29
CA GLY A 63 0.62 8.11 -14.47
C GLY A 63 -0.69 8.89 -14.50
N HIS A 64 -1.46 8.92 -13.40
CA HIS A 64 -2.67 9.72 -13.28
C HIS A 64 -2.36 11.18 -12.94
N CYS A 65 -3.22 12.10 -13.35
CA CYS A 65 -3.11 13.49 -12.96
C CYS A 65 -3.64 13.71 -11.53
N PRO A 66 -2.78 14.07 -10.56
CA PRO A 66 -3.21 14.22 -9.17
C PRO A 66 -4.08 15.47 -8.95
N GLN A 67 -3.99 16.47 -9.80
CA GLN A 67 -4.80 17.68 -9.72
C GLN A 67 -6.25 17.46 -10.21
N CYS A 68 -6.45 16.51 -11.13
CA CYS A 68 -7.78 16.11 -11.59
C CYS A 68 -8.47 15.08 -10.70
N ASP A 69 -7.69 14.19 -10.08
CA ASP A 69 -8.18 13.16 -9.18
C ASP A 69 -7.19 12.93 -8.02
N THR A 70 -7.57 13.39 -6.84
CA THR A 70 -6.77 13.28 -5.61
C THR A 70 -6.86 11.92 -4.93
N LYS A 71 -7.77 11.02 -5.35
CA LYS A 71 -7.96 9.70 -4.70
C LYS A 71 -6.68 8.87 -4.69
N GLN A 72 -5.90 8.96 -5.77
CA GLN A 72 -4.61 8.26 -5.89
C GLN A 72 -3.56 8.78 -4.89
N LEU A 73 -3.65 10.05 -4.49
CA LEU A 73 -2.76 10.64 -3.49
C LEU A 73 -3.09 10.18 -2.07
N GLY A 74 -4.37 10.01 -1.74
CA GLY A 74 -4.79 9.45 -0.46
C GLY A 74 -4.24 8.03 -0.23
N PHE A 75 -3.99 7.27 -1.31
CA PHE A 75 -3.29 6.01 -1.22
C PHE A 75 -1.79 6.20 -0.92
N LEU A 76 -1.13 7.15 -1.59
CA LEU A 76 0.30 7.43 -1.40
C LEU A 76 0.62 8.01 -0.02
N THR A 77 -0.22 8.92 0.51
CA THR A 77 -0.02 9.49 1.85
C THR A 77 -0.13 8.44 2.96
N ARG A 78 -1.00 7.44 2.81
CA ARG A 78 -1.09 6.32 3.76
C ARG A 78 0.18 5.47 3.84
N PHE A 79 1.06 5.53 2.84
CA PHE A 79 2.33 4.78 2.88
C PHE A 79 3.32 5.31 3.92
N ASP A 80 3.22 6.58 4.31
CA ASP A 80 4.12 7.19 5.31
C ASP A 80 3.45 7.35 6.69
N GLU A 81 2.16 7.04 6.82
CA GLU A 81 1.46 7.12 8.10
C GLU A 81 1.97 6.08 9.09
N THR A 82 1.99 6.47 10.35
CA THR A 82 2.13 5.53 11.47
C THR A 82 0.88 4.67 11.53
N GLY A 83 1.07 3.37 11.61
CA GLY A 83 0.00 2.39 11.72
C GLY A 83 0.50 1.15 12.42
N GLU A 84 -0.31 0.12 12.41
CA GLU A 84 -0.01 -1.18 13.00
C GLU A 84 0.06 -2.24 11.91
N VAL A 85 1.18 -2.97 11.87
CA VAL A 85 1.26 -4.23 11.12
C VAL A 85 0.84 -5.35 12.04
N TYR A 86 0.00 -6.24 11.52
CA TYR A 86 -0.53 -7.34 12.31
C TYR A 86 -0.43 -8.69 11.58
N ILE A 87 -0.41 -9.75 12.38
CA ILE A 87 -0.59 -11.12 11.92
C ILE A 87 -1.85 -11.67 12.59
N ALA A 88 -2.83 -12.06 11.78
CA ALA A 88 -3.97 -12.81 12.23
C ALA A 88 -3.83 -14.28 11.78
N GLN A 89 -4.27 -15.22 12.63
CA GLN A 89 -4.24 -16.65 12.35
C GLN A 89 -5.63 -17.26 12.55
N SER A 90 -6.04 -18.07 11.58
CA SER A 90 -7.20 -18.93 11.70
C SER A 90 -6.82 -20.24 12.40
N LYS A 91 -7.64 -20.69 13.34
CA LYS A 91 -7.43 -21.95 14.03
C LYS A 91 -7.79 -23.16 13.15
N SER A 92 -8.94 -23.11 12.49
CA SER A 92 -9.47 -24.23 11.70
C SER A 92 -8.77 -24.38 10.35
N GLY A 93 -8.50 -23.26 9.67
CA GLY A 93 -7.94 -23.26 8.31
C GLY A 93 -6.41 -23.28 8.24
N LYS A 94 -5.70 -23.21 9.36
CA LYS A 94 -4.23 -23.06 9.40
C LYS A 94 -3.72 -21.92 8.54
N LEU A 95 -4.57 -20.91 8.31
CA LEU A 95 -4.28 -19.76 7.48
C LEU A 95 -3.67 -18.63 8.31
N LEU A 96 -2.78 -17.88 7.69
CA LEU A 96 -2.23 -16.65 8.24
C LEU A 96 -2.58 -15.49 7.30
N LYS A 97 -2.84 -14.34 7.90
CA LYS A 97 -2.95 -13.06 7.21
C LYS A 97 -1.96 -12.08 7.83
N ILE A 98 -1.11 -11.50 7.00
CA ILE A 98 -0.39 -10.28 7.36
C ILE A 98 -1.17 -9.10 6.80
N GLY A 99 -1.34 -8.05 7.59
CA GLY A 99 -2.06 -6.85 7.19
C GLY A 99 -1.57 -5.62 7.92
N PHE A 100 -2.01 -4.44 7.48
CA PHE A 100 -1.81 -3.20 8.21
C PHE A 100 -3.14 -2.48 8.47
N SER A 101 -3.17 -1.65 9.50
CA SER A 101 -4.31 -0.81 9.85
C SER A 101 -3.86 0.36 10.74
N ALA A 102 -4.65 1.42 10.83
CA ALA A 102 -4.49 2.42 11.88
C ALA A 102 -4.81 1.85 13.28
N ASN A 103 -5.69 0.82 13.32
CA ASN A 103 -6.01 0.05 14.53
C ASN A 103 -6.26 -1.39 14.09
N ALA A 104 -5.34 -2.29 14.42
CA ALA A 104 -5.35 -3.68 14.00
C ALA A 104 -6.50 -4.47 14.67
N GLU A 105 -6.77 -4.24 15.93
CA GLU A 105 -7.84 -4.92 16.68
C GLU A 105 -9.21 -4.69 16.02
N SER A 106 -9.46 -3.49 15.50
CA SER A 106 -10.70 -3.17 14.79
C SER A 106 -10.93 -3.98 13.51
N ARG A 107 -9.89 -4.66 12.99
CA ARG A 107 -9.98 -5.51 11.78
C ARG A 107 -10.52 -6.90 12.08
N LEU A 108 -10.33 -7.39 13.30
CA LEU A 108 -10.68 -8.76 13.67
C LEU A 108 -12.18 -9.10 13.52
N PRO A 109 -13.11 -8.24 13.97
CA PRO A 109 -14.53 -8.46 13.73
C PRO A 109 -14.90 -8.61 12.25
N GLY A 110 -14.28 -7.77 11.38
CA GLY A 110 -14.50 -7.84 9.95
C GLY A 110 -13.97 -9.13 9.32
N LEU A 111 -12.79 -9.60 9.71
CA LEU A 111 -12.26 -10.88 9.22
C LEU A 111 -13.19 -12.04 9.53
N ASN A 112 -13.75 -12.06 10.74
CA ASN A 112 -14.65 -13.12 11.19
C ASN A 112 -16.05 -13.00 10.57
N SER A 113 -16.65 -11.81 10.53
CA SER A 113 -17.99 -11.59 9.99
C SER A 113 -18.09 -11.85 8.49
N TYR A 114 -17.03 -11.52 7.73
CA TYR A 114 -16.98 -11.82 6.29
C TYR A 114 -16.46 -13.23 5.98
N ALA A 115 -16.15 -14.03 6.99
CA ALA A 115 -15.51 -15.34 6.83
C ALA A 115 -14.31 -15.26 5.86
N TYR A 116 -13.40 -14.31 6.10
CA TYR A 116 -12.25 -14.07 5.24
C TYR A 116 -11.43 -15.36 5.05
N GLY A 117 -11.16 -15.74 3.79
CA GLY A 117 -10.50 -17.00 3.48
C GLY A 117 -11.35 -18.25 3.71
N GLY A 118 -12.68 -18.11 3.83
CA GLY A 118 -13.62 -19.20 4.10
C GLY A 118 -13.71 -19.62 5.57
N VAL A 119 -13.11 -18.86 6.49
CA VAL A 119 -13.08 -19.19 7.93
C VAL A 119 -13.47 -17.99 8.80
N ALA A 120 -14.13 -18.23 9.93
CA ALA A 120 -14.67 -17.21 10.83
C ALA A 120 -14.09 -17.28 12.26
N ASP A 121 -12.88 -17.87 12.40
CA ASP A 121 -12.23 -18.11 13.69
C ASP A 121 -10.85 -17.43 13.81
N TRP A 122 -10.69 -16.31 13.10
CA TRP A 122 -9.48 -15.50 13.13
C TRP A 122 -9.16 -15.00 14.53
N LYS A 123 -7.89 -15.04 14.90
CA LYS A 123 -7.33 -14.44 16.11
C LYS A 123 -6.17 -13.54 15.76
N MET A 124 -6.08 -12.42 16.45
CA MET A 124 -4.92 -11.55 16.38
C MET A 124 -3.79 -12.19 17.17
N MET A 125 -2.68 -12.48 16.49
CA MET A 125 -1.51 -13.14 17.08
C MET A 125 -0.36 -12.17 17.32
N PHE A 126 -0.29 -11.10 16.55
CA PHE A 126 0.79 -10.12 16.58
C PHE A 126 0.26 -8.77 16.12
N VAL A 127 0.64 -7.72 16.84
CA VAL A 127 0.39 -6.34 16.46
C VAL A 127 1.63 -5.53 16.83
N LEU A 128 2.14 -4.76 15.88
CA LEU A 128 3.27 -3.87 16.13
C LEU A 128 3.04 -2.51 15.47
N PRO A 129 3.01 -1.42 16.27
CA PRO A 129 3.02 -0.07 15.74
C PRO A 129 4.33 0.22 15.01
N CYS A 130 4.24 0.76 13.80
CA CYS A 130 5.42 1.16 13.04
C CYS A 130 5.11 2.30 12.08
N LYS A 131 6.14 3.04 11.69
CA LYS A 131 6.04 3.97 10.57
C LYS A 131 5.97 3.19 9.26
N LYS A 132 5.30 3.75 8.27
CA LYS A 132 5.18 3.14 6.93
C LYS A 132 4.61 1.70 6.97
N ALA A 133 3.64 1.46 7.85
CA ALA A 133 3.07 0.13 8.10
C ALA A 133 2.62 -0.61 6.81
N ASN A 134 2.06 0.11 5.86
CA ASN A 134 1.70 -0.41 4.54
C ASN A 134 2.92 -0.94 3.77
N ARG A 135 4.04 -0.21 3.80
CA ARG A 135 5.27 -0.63 3.14
C ARG A 135 5.88 -1.86 3.82
N VAL A 136 5.84 -1.89 5.14
CA VAL A 136 6.25 -3.07 5.93
C VAL A 136 5.43 -4.29 5.54
N GLU A 137 4.09 -4.18 5.46
CA GLU A 137 3.21 -5.24 4.98
C GLU A 137 3.63 -5.73 3.59
N THR A 138 3.82 -4.80 2.64
CA THR A 138 4.21 -5.14 1.26
C THR A 138 5.52 -5.91 1.20
N VAL A 139 6.54 -5.47 1.95
CA VAL A 139 7.84 -6.15 2.02
C VAL A 139 7.70 -7.52 2.68
N ALA A 140 6.96 -7.62 3.79
CA ALA A 140 6.71 -8.88 4.47
C ALA A 140 6.01 -9.90 3.55
N HIS A 141 5.00 -9.46 2.77
CA HIS A 141 4.35 -10.29 1.75
C HIS A 141 5.33 -10.79 0.69
N GLY A 142 6.29 -9.97 0.28
CA GLY A 142 7.35 -10.37 -0.66
C GLY A 142 8.25 -11.45 -0.08
N LEU A 143 8.66 -11.31 1.19
CA LEU A 143 9.56 -12.26 1.87
C LEU A 143 8.97 -13.66 2.03
N ILE A 144 7.64 -13.78 2.10
CA ILE A 144 6.94 -15.07 2.24
C ILE A 144 6.03 -15.40 1.06
N ALA A 145 6.30 -14.82 -0.11
CA ALA A 145 5.47 -14.99 -1.30
C ALA A 145 5.26 -16.47 -1.71
N GLN A 146 6.27 -17.33 -1.48
CA GLN A 146 6.21 -18.77 -1.74
C GLN A 146 5.20 -19.52 -0.86
N HIS A 147 4.74 -18.91 0.24
CA HIS A 147 3.74 -19.45 1.15
C HIS A 147 2.33 -18.91 0.90
N ARG A 148 2.15 -18.09 -0.13
CA ARG A 148 0.83 -17.54 -0.47
C ARG A 148 -0.12 -18.66 -0.91
N VAL A 149 -1.38 -18.56 -0.49
CA VAL A 149 -2.43 -19.46 -0.98
C VAL A 149 -2.48 -19.38 -2.51
N PRO A 150 -2.44 -20.55 -3.22
CA PRO A 150 -2.47 -20.56 -4.68
C PRO A 150 -3.74 -19.89 -5.27
N LEU A 151 -3.63 -19.39 -6.47
CA LEU A 151 -4.77 -18.84 -7.22
C LEU A 151 -5.55 -19.98 -7.92
N PRO A 152 -6.90 -19.88 -8.04
CA PRO A 152 -7.74 -18.81 -7.49
C PRO A 152 -7.81 -18.88 -5.97
N ALA A 153 -7.56 -17.75 -5.29
CA ALA A 153 -7.64 -17.68 -3.85
C ALA A 153 -9.12 -17.70 -3.39
N PRO A 154 -9.41 -18.10 -2.13
CA PRO A 154 -10.74 -18.01 -1.58
C PRO A 154 -11.32 -16.60 -1.73
N THR A 155 -12.62 -16.49 -1.93
CA THR A 155 -13.35 -15.23 -2.03
C THR A 155 -14.22 -14.99 -0.81
N TYR A 156 -14.62 -13.74 -0.59
CA TYR A 156 -15.63 -13.36 0.39
C TYR A 156 -16.48 -12.22 -0.16
N PHE A 157 -17.70 -12.07 0.40
CA PHE A 157 -18.58 -10.98 -0.01
C PHE A 157 -18.39 -9.75 0.86
N LYS A 158 -18.14 -8.61 0.23
CA LYS A 158 -18.06 -7.31 0.89
C LYS A 158 -18.89 -6.29 0.11
N GLU A 159 -19.87 -5.68 0.77
CA GLU A 159 -20.73 -4.65 0.17
C GLU A 159 -21.38 -5.12 -1.16
N GLY A 160 -21.84 -6.37 -1.19
CA GLY A 160 -22.48 -6.96 -2.37
C GLY A 160 -21.52 -7.35 -3.51
N ARG A 161 -20.22 -7.30 -3.29
CA ARG A 161 -19.19 -7.68 -4.28
C ARG A 161 -18.37 -8.85 -3.77
N GLU A 162 -18.07 -9.76 -4.67
CA GLU A 162 -17.12 -10.83 -4.43
C GLU A 162 -15.69 -10.28 -4.50
N VAL A 163 -14.89 -10.56 -3.45
CA VAL A 163 -13.51 -10.07 -3.31
C VAL A 163 -12.58 -11.25 -3.05
N GLU A 164 -11.50 -11.34 -3.80
CA GLU A 164 -10.49 -12.38 -3.66
C GLU A 164 -9.56 -12.10 -2.47
N CYS A 165 -9.28 -13.13 -1.67
CA CYS A 165 -8.40 -13.07 -0.49
C CYS A 165 -6.93 -13.18 -0.89
N ARG A 166 -6.30 -12.11 -1.35
CA ARG A 166 -4.91 -12.11 -1.85
C ARG A 166 -3.81 -12.10 -0.78
N GLU A 167 -4.17 -11.91 0.48
CA GLU A 167 -3.25 -11.71 1.61
C GLU A 167 -3.28 -12.92 2.57
N LEU A 168 -3.48 -14.12 2.00
CA LEU A 168 -3.51 -15.38 2.73
C LEU A 168 -2.24 -16.18 2.50
N PHE A 169 -1.71 -16.73 3.60
CA PHE A 169 -0.50 -17.54 3.60
C PHE A 169 -0.71 -18.84 4.38
N VAL A 170 -0.01 -19.89 3.94
CA VAL A 170 0.07 -21.18 4.64
C VAL A 170 1.53 -21.42 5.03
N CYS A 171 1.88 -21.01 6.25
CA CYS A 171 3.20 -21.24 6.83
C CYS A 171 3.11 -21.31 8.35
N ARG A 172 4.24 -21.60 9.00
CA ARG A 172 4.33 -21.50 10.47
C ARG A 172 4.25 -20.02 10.88
N TYR A 173 3.63 -19.74 12.02
CA TYR A 173 3.56 -18.40 12.59
C TYR A 173 4.94 -17.72 12.68
N SER A 174 5.97 -18.48 13.14
CA SER A 174 7.33 -17.96 13.26
C SER A 174 7.93 -17.46 11.94
N VAL A 175 7.54 -18.04 10.81
CA VAL A 175 7.96 -17.60 9.48
C VAL A 175 7.33 -16.25 9.14
N ALA A 176 6.03 -16.09 9.39
CA ALA A 176 5.32 -14.83 9.16
C ALA A 176 5.84 -13.72 10.11
N GLU A 177 6.07 -14.03 11.38
CA GLU A 177 6.62 -13.07 12.35
C GLU A 177 8.02 -12.63 11.96
N SER A 178 8.91 -13.57 11.58
CA SER A 178 10.26 -13.25 11.12
C SER A 178 10.23 -12.33 9.90
N ALA A 179 9.34 -12.59 8.94
CA ALA A 179 9.18 -11.74 7.75
C ALA A 179 8.73 -10.32 8.11
N VAL A 180 7.78 -10.15 9.03
CA VAL A 180 7.35 -8.83 9.50
C VAL A 180 8.49 -8.08 10.20
N ARG A 181 9.24 -8.74 11.09
CA ARG A 181 10.38 -8.13 11.79
C ARG A 181 11.50 -7.73 10.83
N GLN A 182 11.81 -8.55 9.83
CA GLN A 182 12.78 -8.22 8.78
C GLN A 182 12.30 -7.03 7.93
N ALA A 183 11.02 -7.01 7.57
CA ALA A 183 10.45 -5.91 6.81
C ALA A 183 10.50 -4.58 7.59
N ILE A 184 10.26 -4.59 8.90
CA ILE A 184 10.39 -3.41 9.77
C ILE A 184 11.83 -2.91 9.77
N ALA A 185 12.81 -3.79 9.95
CA ALA A 185 14.23 -3.42 9.93
C ALA A 185 14.69 -2.87 8.58
N HIS A 186 14.06 -3.30 7.48
CA HIS A 186 14.37 -2.84 6.13
C HIS A 186 13.74 -1.49 5.77
N VAL A 187 12.54 -1.20 6.31
CA VAL A 187 11.73 -0.02 5.96
C VAL A 187 11.93 1.13 6.94
N GLY A 188 12.31 0.83 8.16
CA GLY A 188 12.43 1.72 9.33
C GLY A 188 13.57 2.70 9.36
#